data_e4f35208136a857719905f9b971d4af3
#
_entry.id   e4f35208136a857719905f9b971d4af3
#
_cell.length_a   1.000
_cell.length_b   1.000
_cell.length_c   1.000
_cell.angle_alpha   90.00
_cell.angle_beta   90.00
_cell.angle_gamma   90.00
#
_symmetry.space_group_name_H-M   'P 1'
#
loop_
_entity.id
_entity.type
_entity.pdbx_description
1 polymer ?
#
loop_
_entity_poly.entity_id
_entity_poly.type
_entity_poly.pdbx_seq_one_letter_code
_entity_poly.pdbx_strand_id
1 'polypeptide(L)'
;MGKELGLTRIDYFSCMDYSTKINEELKPWVDNTLDKTVVDLFAGCGGLSLGFEAAGFKTVGYEMLEDASETYRANLIGDCFTEKLHVDTEFPKAEVVIGGPPCQPFSVGGKQLGLKDARDGFPIFLSAIERLE
;
A
#
# COMPACT_ATOMS: atom_id res chain seq x y z
N MET A 1 -3.67 -33.57 -39.19
CA MET A 1 -3.99 -32.11 -39.18
C MET A 1 -3.94 -31.61 -37.74
N GLY A 2 -2.74 -31.25 -37.30
CA GLY A 2 -2.49 -30.74 -35.96
C GLY A 2 -2.82 -29.25 -35.91
N LYS A 3 -3.74 -28.86 -35.02
CA LYS A 3 -3.90 -27.45 -34.64
C LYS A 3 -2.69 -27.07 -33.81
N GLU A 4 -1.81 -26.24 -34.34
CA GLU A 4 -0.80 -25.53 -33.55
C GLU A 4 -1.52 -24.67 -32.51
N LEU A 5 -1.37 -25.04 -31.26
CA LEU A 5 -1.63 -24.12 -30.15
C LEU A 5 -0.58 -23.01 -30.25
N GLY A 6 -1.01 -21.85 -30.73
CA GLY A 6 -0.20 -20.64 -30.79
C GLY A 6 0.14 -20.15 -29.39
N LEU A 7 1.09 -20.81 -28.75
CA LEU A 7 1.84 -20.23 -27.65
C LEU A 7 2.78 -19.20 -28.29
N THR A 8 2.36 -17.95 -28.28
CA THR A 8 3.23 -16.82 -28.62
C THR A 8 4.45 -16.92 -27.70
N ARG A 9 5.58 -17.10 -28.37
CA ARG A 9 6.91 -17.01 -27.78
C ARG A 9 6.95 -15.73 -26.96
N ILE A 10 7.08 -15.85 -25.64
CA ILE A 10 7.38 -14.70 -24.80
C ILE A 10 8.81 -14.31 -25.18
N ASP A 11 8.93 -13.33 -26.06
CA ASP A 11 10.21 -12.82 -26.49
C ASP A 11 10.92 -12.24 -25.26
N TYR A 12 12.14 -12.70 -25.02
CA TYR A 12 13.03 -12.20 -23.97
C TYR A 12 13.29 -10.68 -24.08
N PHE A 13 13.01 -10.08 -25.24
CA PHE A 13 12.99 -8.65 -25.49
C PHE A 13 11.83 -7.92 -24.80
N SER A 14 10.76 -8.60 -24.42
CA SER A 14 9.61 -7.98 -23.73
C SER A 14 9.90 -7.68 -22.25
N CYS A 15 10.97 -8.19 -21.67
CA CYS A 15 11.30 -7.94 -20.26
C CYS A 15 11.81 -6.50 -20.02
N MET A 16 12.50 -5.89 -21.03
CA MET A 16 12.88 -4.47 -20.96
C MET A 16 11.69 -3.56 -21.25
N ASP A 17 10.73 -4.02 -22.02
CA ASP A 17 9.47 -3.32 -22.29
C ASP A 17 8.52 -3.36 -21.10
N TYR A 18 8.55 -4.43 -20.31
CA TYR A 18 7.69 -4.59 -19.12
C TYR A 18 8.00 -3.57 -18.03
N SER A 19 9.26 -3.33 -17.72
CA SER A 19 9.63 -2.34 -16.70
C SER A 19 9.29 -0.91 -17.13
N THR A 20 9.48 -0.60 -18.40
CA THR A 20 9.08 0.69 -18.99
C THR A 20 7.58 0.86 -18.93
N LYS A 21 6.82 -0.16 -19.34
CA LYS A 21 5.37 -0.16 -19.32
C LYS A 21 4.82 -0.01 -17.90
N ILE A 22 5.36 -0.76 -16.92
CA ILE A 22 4.96 -0.62 -15.51
C ILE A 22 5.24 0.80 -15.00
N ASN A 23 6.41 1.36 -15.28
CA ASN A 23 6.76 2.71 -14.86
C ASN A 23 5.87 3.78 -15.50
N GLU A 24 5.33 3.52 -16.69
CA GLU A 24 4.37 4.41 -17.33
C GLU A 24 2.96 4.24 -16.72
N GLU A 25 2.52 3.01 -16.47
CA GLU A 25 1.20 2.71 -15.91
C GLU A 25 1.08 3.06 -14.42
N LEU A 26 2.18 2.98 -13.66
CA LEU A 26 2.23 3.31 -12.22
C LEU A 26 2.68 4.76 -11.95
N LYS A 27 2.38 5.69 -12.86
CA LYS A 27 2.62 7.11 -12.58
C LYS A 27 1.57 7.65 -11.61
N PRO A 28 1.99 8.25 -10.49
CA PRO A 28 1.05 8.90 -9.58
C PRO A 28 0.34 10.07 -10.28
N TRP A 29 -0.96 10.13 -10.13
CA TRP A 29 -1.78 11.28 -10.50
C TRP A 29 -3.02 11.34 -9.61
N VAL A 30 -3.70 12.47 -9.56
CA VAL A 30 -4.92 12.62 -8.76
C VAL A 30 -6.04 13.10 -9.68
N ASP A 31 -7.10 12.32 -9.74
CA ASP A 31 -8.36 12.73 -10.35
C ASP A 31 -9.17 13.55 -9.33
N ASN A 32 -9.18 14.86 -9.49
CA ASN A 32 -9.93 15.75 -8.60
C ASN A 32 -11.45 15.62 -8.74
N THR A 33 -11.94 14.83 -9.71
CA THR A 33 -13.36 14.49 -9.84
C THR A 33 -13.73 13.26 -9.00
N LEU A 34 -12.75 12.42 -8.64
CA LEU A 34 -12.87 11.35 -7.67
C LEU A 34 -12.72 11.95 -6.26
N ASP A 35 -13.83 12.30 -5.63
CA ASP A 35 -13.81 12.76 -4.23
C ASP A 35 -13.68 11.56 -3.28
N LYS A 36 -12.59 10.81 -3.42
CA LYS A 36 -12.31 9.61 -2.64
C LYS A 36 -10.88 9.61 -2.16
N THR A 37 -10.74 9.41 -0.86
CA THR A 37 -9.45 9.34 -0.17
C THR A 37 -9.16 7.91 0.28
N VAL A 38 -7.92 7.49 0.11
CA VAL A 38 -7.37 6.22 0.57
C VAL A 38 -6.42 6.50 1.72
N VAL A 39 -6.65 5.89 2.87
CA VAL A 39 -5.72 5.91 3.99
C VAL A 39 -4.90 4.63 3.98
N ASP A 40 -3.57 4.77 3.93
CA ASP A 40 -2.61 3.66 3.92
C ASP A 40 -1.91 3.57 5.27
N LEU A 41 -2.25 2.54 6.03
CA LEU A 41 -1.70 2.29 7.35
C LEU A 41 -0.52 1.33 7.27
N PHE A 42 0.55 1.66 7.97
CA PHE A 42 1.82 0.94 7.86
C PHE A 42 2.36 0.98 6.43
N ALA A 43 2.32 2.19 5.86
CA ALA A 43 2.48 2.42 4.43
C ALA A 43 3.85 2.04 3.85
N GLY A 44 4.89 1.96 4.70
CA GLY A 44 6.25 1.74 4.23
C GLY A 44 6.67 2.81 3.21
N CYS A 45 7.26 2.39 2.11
CA CYS A 45 7.64 3.28 1.01
C CYS A 45 6.47 3.64 0.05
N GLY A 46 5.23 3.20 0.35
CA GLY A 46 4.04 3.58 -0.41
C GLY A 46 3.70 2.68 -1.60
N GLY A 47 4.15 1.42 -1.61
CA GLY A 47 3.89 0.53 -2.75
C GLY A 47 2.42 0.27 -3.03
N LEU A 48 1.57 0.14 -1.99
CA LEU A 48 0.11 0.02 -2.15
C LEU A 48 -0.49 1.34 -2.63
N SER A 49 -0.14 2.44 -1.98
CA SER A 49 -0.60 3.79 -2.34
C SER A 49 -0.27 4.14 -3.80
N LEU A 50 0.90 3.74 -4.31
CA LEU A 50 1.29 3.98 -5.70
C LEU A 50 0.27 3.39 -6.69
N GLY A 51 -0.23 2.17 -6.41
CA GLY A 51 -1.27 1.55 -7.24
C GLY A 51 -2.58 2.34 -7.24
N PHE A 52 -2.98 2.89 -6.08
CA PHE A 52 -4.17 3.72 -5.97
C PHE A 52 -3.99 5.09 -6.63
N GLU A 53 -2.84 5.73 -6.48
CA GLU A 53 -2.54 6.98 -7.17
C GLU A 53 -2.45 6.80 -8.69
N ALA A 54 -1.91 5.68 -9.17
CA ALA A 54 -1.93 5.37 -10.60
C ALA A 54 -3.36 5.20 -11.14
N ALA A 55 -4.32 4.87 -10.28
CA ALA A 55 -5.74 4.84 -10.61
C ALA A 55 -6.48 6.17 -10.33
N GLY A 56 -5.77 7.23 -9.93
CA GLY A 56 -6.30 8.57 -9.74
C GLY A 56 -6.84 8.90 -8.35
N PHE A 57 -6.67 8.01 -7.37
CA PHE A 57 -7.11 8.25 -5.99
C PHE A 57 -6.17 9.20 -5.26
N LYS A 58 -6.72 9.93 -4.27
CA LYS A 58 -5.92 10.62 -3.26
C LYS A 58 -5.48 9.63 -2.19
N THR A 59 -4.21 9.68 -1.80
CA THR A 59 -3.69 8.81 -0.73
C THR A 59 -3.15 9.63 0.44
N VAL A 60 -3.23 9.04 1.63
CA VAL A 60 -2.61 9.56 2.86
C VAL A 60 -1.97 8.39 3.58
N GLY A 61 -0.65 8.40 3.66
CA GLY A 61 0.14 7.33 4.30
C GLY A 61 0.45 7.63 5.77
N TYR A 62 0.59 6.57 6.54
CA TYR A 62 1.08 6.59 7.93
C TYR A 62 2.16 5.53 8.07
N GLU A 63 3.36 5.96 8.43
CA GLU A 63 4.53 5.11 8.59
C GLU A 63 5.39 5.60 9.76
N MET A 64 5.89 4.71 10.58
CA MET A 64 6.67 5.10 11.74
C MET A 64 8.17 5.31 11.44
N LEU A 65 8.67 4.75 10.34
CA LEU A 65 10.07 4.88 9.94
C LEU A 65 10.24 6.10 9.03
N GLU A 66 11.09 7.04 9.45
CA GLU A 66 11.34 8.28 8.70
C GLU A 66 11.83 8.01 7.28
N ASP A 67 12.83 7.12 7.11
CA ASP A 67 13.41 6.81 5.81
C ASP A 67 12.36 6.27 4.81
N ALA A 68 11.40 5.48 5.31
CA ALA A 68 10.32 4.92 4.50
C ALA A 68 9.30 5.99 4.13
N SER A 69 8.89 6.84 5.09
CA SER A 69 7.96 7.92 4.84
C SER A 69 8.54 9.02 3.95
N GLU A 70 9.85 9.30 4.04
CA GLU A 70 10.55 10.17 3.09
C GLU A 70 10.52 9.60 1.68
N THR A 71 10.76 8.29 1.53
CA THR A 71 10.66 7.61 0.23
C THR A 71 9.23 7.69 -0.34
N TYR A 72 8.21 7.52 0.50
CA TYR A 72 6.82 7.72 0.12
C TYR A 72 6.61 9.12 -0.44
N ARG A 73 6.92 10.18 0.35
CA ARG A 73 6.76 11.59 -0.04
C ARG A 73 7.55 11.98 -1.28
N ALA A 74 8.68 11.33 -1.54
CA ALA A 74 9.52 11.60 -2.72
C ALA A 74 8.94 11.04 -4.03
N ASN A 75 8.09 10.01 -3.96
CA ASN A 75 7.63 9.27 -5.13
C ASN A 75 6.12 9.37 -5.39
N LEU A 76 5.34 9.72 -4.39
CA LEU A 76 3.88 9.82 -4.47
C LEU A 76 3.41 11.27 -4.34
N ILE A 77 2.16 11.51 -4.72
CA ILE A 77 1.53 12.84 -4.60
C ILE A 77 0.93 13.03 -3.21
N GLY A 78 0.42 11.95 -2.62
CA GLY A 78 -0.15 11.97 -1.27
C GLY A 78 0.90 12.20 -0.19
N ASP A 79 0.47 12.80 0.92
CA ASP A 79 1.32 12.97 2.08
C ASP A 79 1.50 11.66 2.86
N CYS A 80 2.63 11.55 3.54
CA CYS A 80 2.88 10.49 4.50
C CYS A 80 3.29 11.08 5.85
N PHE A 81 2.53 10.76 6.88
CA PHE A 81 2.84 11.16 8.25
C PHE A 81 3.80 10.16 8.88
N THR A 82 4.93 10.67 9.39
CA THR A 82 5.88 9.85 10.16
C THR A 82 5.36 9.72 11.58
N GLU A 83 4.57 8.69 11.81
CA GLU A 83 3.86 8.51 13.08
C GLU A 83 3.73 7.05 13.44
N LYS A 84 3.92 6.75 14.74
CA LYS A 84 3.60 5.45 15.29
C LYS A 84 2.10 5.37 15.54
N LEU A 85 1.44 4.46 14.85
CA LEU A 85 0.00 4.27 14.98
C LEU A 85 -0.40 3.63 16.32
N HIS A 86 -1.55 4.05 16.82
CA HIS A 86 -2.23 3.54 18.00
C HIS A 86 -3.71 3.28 17.67
N VAL A 87 -4.40 2.55 18.55
CA VAL A 87 -5.82 2.22 18.35
C VAL A 87 -6.74 3.45 18.38
N ASP A 88 -6.27 4.54 18.97
CA ASP A 88 -6.96 5.82 19.09
C ASP A 88 -6.43 6.89 18.11
N THR A 89 -5.50 6.55 17.20
CA THR A 89 -5.02 7.48 16.16
C THR A 89 -6.19 7.95 15.31
N GLU A 90 -6.31 9.26 15.15
CA GLU A 90 -7.33 9.87 14.31
C GLU A 90 -6.86 9.94 12.86
N PHE A 91 -7.78 9.65 11.94
CA PHE A 91 -7.53 9.67 10.50
C PHE A 91 -8.46 10.66 9.81
N PRO A 92 -8.06 11.24 8.68
CA PRO A 92 -8.98 12.02 7.85
C PRO A 92 -10.10 11.10 7.34
N LYS A 93 -11.25 11.69 7.01
CA LYS A 93 -12.32 10.95 6.35
C LYS A 93 -11.78 10.26 5.09
N ALA A 94 -12.04 8.97 4.98
CA ALA A 94 -11.60 8.16 3.85
C ALA A 94 -12.65 7.13 3.49
N GLU A 95 -12.72 6.78 2.22
CA GLU A 95 -13.61 5.74 1.69
C GLU A 95 -12.92 4.39 1.57
N VAL A 96 -11.60 4.39 1.66
CA VAL A 96 -10.80 3.17 1.54
C VAL A 96 -9.68 3.18 2.58
N VAL A 97 -9.54 2.07 3.29
CA VAL A 97 -8.41 1.81 4.19
C VAL A 97 -7.60 0.66 3.63
N ILE A 98 -6.33 0.88 3.43
CA ILE A 98 -5.37 -0.14 2.99
C ILE A 98 -4.22 -0.23 3.99
N GLY A 99 -3.39 -1.24 3.88
CA GLY A 99 -2.17 -1.32 4.69
C GLY A 99 -1.64 -2.72 4.88
N GLY A 100 -0.42 -2.79 5.39
CA GLY A 100 0.29 -4.01 5.72
C GLY A 100 0.61 -4.10 7.21
N PRO A 101 -0.38 -4.34 8.11
CA PRO A 101 -0.11 -4.41 9.54
C PRO A 101 0.90 -5.51 9.86
N PRO A 102 1.87 -5.26 10.76
CA PRO A 102 2.85 -6.27 11.14
C PRO A 102 2.17 -7.48 11.79
N CYS A 103 2.44 -8.67 11.25
CA CYS A 103 1.91 -9.96 11.70
C CYS A 103 2.96 -10.79 12.48
N GLN A 104 3.90 -10.16 13.15
CA GLN A 104 4.99 -10.85 13.85
C GLN A 104 4.54 -11.90 14.88
N PRO A 105 3.42 -11.73 15.60
CA PRO A 105 2.94 -12.73 16.55
C PRO A 105 2.58 -14.08 15.92
N PHE A 106 2.26 -14.08 14.62
CA PHE A 106 1.80 -15.27 13.87
C PHE A 106 2.88 -15.88 12.97
N SER A 107 4.07 -15.26 12.87
CA SER A 107 5.14 -15.80 12.04
C SER A 107 5.84 -16.98 12.74
N VAL A 108 6.22 -18.00 11.95
CA VAL A 108 6.92 -19.23 12.43
C VAL A 108 8.26 -18.91 13.13
N GLY A 109 8.88 -17.76 12.83
CA GLY A 109 10.12 -17.29 13.46
C GLY A 109 9.91 -16.43 14.72
N GLY A 110 8.68 -16.14 15.11
CA GLY A 110 8.35 -15.33 16.29
C GLY A 110 8.07 -16.17 17.54
N LYS A 111 7.98 -15.50 18.70
CA LYS A 111 7.64 -16.17 19.99
C LYS A 111 6.18 -16.59 20.10
N GLN A 112 5.39 -16.51 19.04
CA GLN A 112 3.96 -16.88 18.95
C GLN A 112 3.12 -16.41 20.14
N LEU A 113 3.33 -15.16 20.60
CA LEU A 113 2.61 -14.58 21.72
C LEU A 113 1.13 -14.24 21.40
N GLY A 114 0.72 -14.48 20.13
CA GLY A 114 -0.64 -14.24 19.67
C GLY A 114 -1.05 -12.77 19.81
N LEU A 115 -2.35 -12.52 19.99
CA LEU A 115 -2.97 -11.18 20.10
C LEU A 115 -2.47 -10.32 21.28
N LYS A 116 -1.57 -10.82 22.10
CA LYS A 116 -0.99 -10.09 23.24
C LYS A 116 0.37 -9.45 22.93
N ASP A 117 0.88 -9.61 21.71
CA ASP A 117 2.15 -9.01 21.31
C ASP A 117 1.94 -7.53 20.98
N ALA A 118 2.68 -6.65 21.67
CA ALA A 118 2.64 -5.20 21.44
C ALA A 118 3.09 -4.77 20.02
N ARG A 119 3.61 -5.72 19.24
CA ARG A 119 4.00 -5.51 17.83
C ARG A 119 2.91 -5.89 16.85
N ASP A 120 1.73 -6.31 17.34
CA ASP A 120 0.60 -6.64 16.50
C ASP A 120 -0.09 -5.36 16.03
N GLY A 121 0.00 -5.09 14.73
CA GLY A 121 -0.67 -3.95 14.09
C GLY A 121 -2.13 -4.23 13.72
N PHE A 122 -2.58 -5.47 13.85
CA PHE A 122 -3.90 -5.86 13.40
C PHE A 122 -5.05 -5.21 14.19
N PRO A 123 -4.99 -5.08 15.55
CA PRO A 123 -5.99 -4.35 16.31
C PRO A 123 -6.10 -2.87 15.91
N ILE A 124 -4.96 -2.25 15.57
CA ILE A 124 -4.92 -0.85 15.10
C ILE A 124 -5.63 -0.74 13.75
N PHE A 125 -5.36 -1.68 12.84
CA PHE A 125 -5.97 -1.71 11.52
C PHE A 125 -7.49 -1.90 11.59
N LEU A 126 -7.97 -2.82 12.43
CA LEU A 126 -9.40 -3.03 12.66
C LEU A 126 -10.08 -1.80 13.26
N SER A 127 -9.45 -1.18 14.28
CA SER A 127 -9.98 0.04 14.89
C SER A 127 -10.09 1.18 13.88
N ALA A 128 -9.14 1.31 12.98
CA ALA A 128 -9.20 2.31 11.92
C ALA A 128 -10.39 2.08 10.96
N ILE A 129 -10.65 0.84 10.57
CA ILE A 129 -11.81 0.49 9.74
C ILE A 129 -13.11 0.85 10.45
N GLU A 130 -13.28 0.43 11.71
CA GLU A 130 -14.50 0.69 12.49
C GLU A 130 -14.79 2.18 12.69
N ARG A 131 -13.75 3.02 12.69
CA ARG A 131 -13.88 4.48 12.94
C ARG A 131 -14.03 5.30 11.65
N LEU A 132 -13.73 4.73 10.50
CA LEU A 132 -13.87 5.40 9.19
C LEU A 132 -15.18 5.02 8.48
N GLU A 133 -15.95 4.07 9.00
CA GLU A 133 -17.34 3.81 8.60
C GLU A 133 -18.25 4.96 9.08
#